data_f8add886835273ca693d95aaddb0b4e5
#
_entry.id   f8add886835273ca693d95aaddb0b4e5
#
_cell.length_a   1.000
_cell.length_b   1.000
_cell.length_c   1.000
_cell.angle_alpha   90.00
_cell.angle_beta   90.00
_cell.angle_gamma   90.00
#
_symmetry.space_group_name_H-M   'P 1'
#
loop_
_entity.id
_entity.type
_entity.pdbx_description
1 polymer ?
#
loop_
_entity_poly.entity_id
_entity_poly.type
_entity_poly.pdbx_seq_one_letter_code
_entity_poly.pdbx_strand_id
1 'polypeptide(L)'
;VEDGQVQARLVVAPGGEAAARAAVAAAGGRVTGALGDALQVWLPPAALTAVATAAGVAALGAPDYVQLAEVTSEGVARADADAWHAAGLRGQGVRVAIIDAGFQGYNAKLGTELPAGVVVKNFVDGQPDAEVDATTAHGTACAEIVHDMAPAAELYLLKIATDIDLDQAVTYAIGQGVDVISTSLTFLNVTPGDGTGKFAAMAARARNAGVLWATAAGNYREQHWSGQWADA
;
A
#
# COMPACT_ATOMS: atom_id res chain seq x y z
N VAL A 1 -4.58 4.83 -17.33
CA VAL A 1 -5.77 5.32 -18.06
C VAL A 1 -6.76 4.18 -18.15
N GLU A 2 -7.95 4.36 -17.65
CA GLU A 2 -9.02 3.36 -17.66
C GLU A 2 -10.29 4.05 -18.19
N ASP A 3 -11.01 3.39 -19.11
CA ASP A 3 -12.23 3.93 -19.74
C ASP A 3 -12.10 5.36 -20.29
N GLY A 4 -10.91 5.75 -20.77
CA GLY A 4 -10.63 7.09 -21.26
C GLY A 4 -10.45 8.14 -20.16
N GLN A 5 -10.42 7.75 -18.90
CA GLN A 5 -10.14 8.61 -17.75
C GLN A 5 -8.72 8.41 -17.24
N VAL A 6 -8.17 9.41 -16.58
CA VAL A 6 -6.90 9.35 -15.86
C VAL A 6 -7.14 9.45 -14.36
N GLN A 7 -6.39 8.67 -13.61
CA GLN A 7 -6.38 8.77 -12.15
C GLN A 7 -5.56 9.99 -11.72
N ALA A 8 -6.07 10.74 -10.76
CA ALA A 8 -5.41 11.91 -10.22
C ALA A 8 -5.60 11.99 -8.68
N ARG A 9 -4.67 12.67 -8.04
CA ARG A 9 -4.76 13.09 -6.64
C ARG A 9 -5.22 14.54 -6.61
N LEU A 10 -6.35 14.80 -5.95
CA LEU A 10 -6.91 16.12 -5.73
C LEU A 10 -6.71 16.50 -4.26
N VAL A 11 -6.03 17.59 -3.99
CA VAL A 11 -5.90 18.16 -2.64
C VAL A 11 -7.02 19.17 -2.44
N VAL A 12 -7.76 19.01 -1.37
CA VAL A 12 -8.92 19.83 -1.02
C VAL A 12 -8.47 21.07 -0.27
N ALA A 13 -8.98 22.23 -0.64
CA ALA A 13 -8.78 23.47 0.14
C ALA A 13 -9.54 23.37 1.48
N PRO A 14 -9.07 24.04 2.56
CA PRO A 14 -9.76 24.04 3.85
C PRO A 14 -11.26 24.35 3.72
N GLY A 15 -12.11 23.43 4.20
CA GLY A 15 -13.58 23.55 4.10
C GLY A 15 -14.16 23.34 2.69
N GLY A 16 -13.34 22.99 1.69
CA GLY A 16 -13.72 22.91 0.28
C GLY A 16 -14.22 21.56 -0.21
N GLU A 17 -14.28 20.52 0.64
CA GLU A 17 -14.52 19.14 0.19
C GLU A 17 -15.81 18.98 -0.63
N ALA A 18 -16.92 19.53 -0.18
CA ALA A 18 -18.18 19.42 -0.90
C ALA A 18 -18.11 20.06 -2.30
N ALA A 19 -17.43 21.21 -2.42
CA ALA A 19 -17.23 21.90 -3.69
C ALA A 19 -16.30 21.11 -4.62
N ALA A 20 -15.20 20.56 -4.09
CA ALA A 20 -14.27 19.74 -4.85
C ALA A 20 -14.95 18.47 -5.40
N ARG A 21 -15.72 17.76 -4.58
CA ARG A 21 -16.50 16.59 -5.02
C ARG A 21 -17.54 16.94 -6.09
N ALA A 22 -18.22 18.08 -5.94
CA ALA A 22 -19.16 18.58 -6.94
C ALA A 22 -18.46 18.93 -8.27
N ALA A 23 -17.27 19.52 -8.23
CA ALA A 23 -16.48 19.83 -9.41
C ALA A 23 -16.04 18.56 -10.16
N VAL A 24 -15.60 17.52 -9.44
CA VAL A 24 -15.26 16.22 -10.03
C VAL A 24 -16.48 15.59 -10.72
N ALA A 25 -17.62 15.57 -10.04
CA ALA A 25 -18.87 15.02 -10.60
C ALA A 25 -19.35 15.79 -11.84
N ALA A 26 -19.33 17.12 -11.80
CA ALA A 26 -19.71 17.99 -12.93
C ALA A 26 -18.79 17.80 -14.15
N ALA A 27 -17.53 17.41 -13.92
CA ALA A 27 -16.55 17.11 -14.96
C ALA A 27 -16.69 15.68 -15.56
N GLY A 28 -17.71 14.92 -15.13
CA GLY A 28 -17.88 13.52 -15.54
C GLY A 28 -16.88 12.57 -14.90
N GLY A 29 -16.24 12.99 -13.80
CA GLY A 29 -15.30 12.18 -13.03
C GLY A 29 -15.98 11.49 -11.84
N ARG A 30 -15.19 10.69 -11.12
CA ARG A 30 -15.60 9.99 -9.90
C ARG A 30 -14.53 10.08 -8.81
N VAL A 31 -14.97 10.07 -7.56
CA VAL A 31 -14.10 9.99 -6.39
C VAL A 31 -14.12 8.55 -5.90
N THR A 32 -12.95 7.94 -5.72
CA THR A 32 -12.80 6.52 -5.36
C THR A 32 -12.17 6.30 -3.99
N GLY A 33 -11.57 7.34 -3.41
CA GLY A 33 -11.01 7.27 -2.07
C GLY A 33 -10.71 8.65 -1.51
N ALA A 34 -10.47 8.71 -0.21
CA ALA A 34 -10.07 9.92 0.50
C ALA A 34 -9.08 9.59 1.61
N LEU A 35 -8.07 10.46 1.78
CA LEU A 35 -7.08 10.37 2.84
C LEU A 35 -6.67 11.78 3.27
N GLY A 36 -7.07 12.16 4.50
CA GLY A 36 -6.84 13.52 5.00
C GLY A 36 -7.54 14.56 4.12
N ASP A 37 -6.77 15.48 3.57
CA ASP A 37 -7.23 16.50 2.62
C ASP A 37 -7.16 16.06 1.15
N ALA A 38 -6.75 14.81 0.87
CA ALA A 38 -6.62 14.28 -0.48
C ALA A 38 -7.82 13.41 -0.88
N LEU A 39 -8.25 13.57 -2.14
CA LEU A 39 -9.21 12.70 -2.81
C LEU A 39 -8.51 11.97 -3.96
N GLN A 40 -8.73 10.67 -4.06
CA GLN A 40 -8.40 9.90 -5.26
C GLN A 40 -9.54 10.02 -6.25
N VAL A 41 -9.25 10.51 -7.45
CA VAL A 41 -10.28 10.82 -8.45
C VAL A 41 -9.91 10.25 -9.82
N TRP A 42 -10.93 9.91 -10.60
CA TRP A 42 -10.79 9.62 -12.03
C TRP A 42 -11.45 10.74 -12.81
N LEU A 43 -10.76 11.26 -13.82
CA LEU A 43 -11.20 12.42 -14.61
C LEU A 43 -10.94 12.20 -16.09
N PRO A 44 -11.83 12.66 -16.97
CA PRO A 44 -11.49 12.81 -18.38
C PRO A 44 -10.27 13.73 -18.54
N PRO A 45 -9.27 13.40 -19.37
CA PRO A 45 -8.07 14.23 -19.56
C PRO A 45 -8.39 15.70 -19.90
N ALA A 46 -9.43 15.92 -20.68
CA ALA A 46 -9.89 17.28 -21.06
C ALA A 46 -10.42 18.11 -19.88
N ALA A 47 -10.82 17.46 -18.79
CA ALA A 47 -11.39 18.13 -17.62
C ALA A 47 -10.34 18.51 -16.56
N LEU A 48 -9.10 18.02 -16.65
CA LEU A 48 -8.07 18.20 -15.63
C LEU A 48 -7.85 19.68 -15.28
N THR A 49 -7.67 20.55 -16.27
CA THR A 49 -7.43 21.99 -16.03
C THR A 49 -8.63 22.66 -15.35
N ALA A 50 -9.85 22.33 -15.78
CA ALA A 50 -11.06 22.90 -15.20
C ALA A 50 -11.24 22.49 -13.75
N VAL A 51 -11.00 21.21 -13.43
CA VAL A 51 -11.07 20.71 -12.05
C VAL A 51 -9.94 21.27 -11.19
N ALA A 52 -8.71 21.38 -11.72
CA ALA A 52 -7.57 21.94 -10.99
C ALA A 52 -7.79 23.40 -10.52
N THR A 53 -8.63 24.15 -11.24
CA THR A 53 -8.94 25.55 -10.92
C THR A 53 -10.31 25.74 -10.25
N ALA A 54 -11.02 24.65 -9.96
CA ALA A 54 -12.36 24.71 -9.39
C ALA A 54 -12.35 25.14 -7.90
N ALA A 55 -13.46 25.69 -7.46
CA ALA A 55 -13.64 26.03 -6.05
C ALA A 55 -13.51 24.78 -5.16
N GLY A 56 -12.80 24.93 -4.04
CA GLY A 56 -12.55 23.84 -3.10
C GLY A 56 -11.36 22.93 -3.45
N VAL A 57 -10.70 23.17 -4.59
CA VAL A 57 -9.48 22.45 -5.00
C VAL A 57 -8.25 23.32 -4.69
N ALA A 58 -7.33 22.78 -3.92
CA ALA A 58 -6.03 23.40 -3.63
C ALA A 58 -4.96 22.97 -4.65
N ALA A 59 -4.98 21.71 -5.06
CA ALA A 59 -4.07 21.17 -6.08
C ALA A 59 -4.67 19.93 -6.76
N LEU A 60 -4.21 19.67 -7.98
CA LEU A 60 -4.50 18.45 -8.72
C LEU A 60 -3.19 17.96 -9.35
N GLY A 61 -2.85 16.71 -9.16
CA GLY A 61 -1.61 16.12 -9.66
C GLY A 61 -1.71 14.61 -9.87
N ALA A 62 -0.59 14.00 -10.23
CA ALA A 62 -0.50 12.54 -10.32
C ALA A 62 -0.69 11.92 -8.92
N PRO A 63 -1.24 10.70 -8.82
CA PRO A 63 -1.24 9.94 -7.58
C PRO A 63 0.19 9.66 -7.08
N ASP A 64 0.35 9.51 -5.77
CA ASP A 64 1.59 9.00 -5.17
C ASP A 64 1.60 7.48 -5.34
N TYR A 65 2.18 6.98 -6.43
CA TYR A 65 2.26 5.55 -6.70
C TYR A 65 3.30 4.86 -5.82
N VAL A 66 2.99 3.61 -5.46
CA VAL A 66 3.93 2.72 -4.78
C VAL A 66 5.19 2.46 -5.64
N GLN A 67 6.35 2.44 -4.98
CA GLN A 67 7.61 2.01 -5.58
C GLN A 67 7.98 0.64 -5.02
N LEU A 68 8.35 -0.30 -5.90
CA LEU A 68 8.79 -1.63 -5.51
C LEU A 68 10.19 -1.58 -4.93
N ALA A 69 10.43 -2.30 -3.82
CA ALA A 69 11.76 -2.61 -3.32
C ALA A 69 12.16 -4.00 -3.85
N GLU A 70 13.27 -4.11 -4.56
CA GLU A 70 13.80 -5.42 -4.97
C GLU A 70 14.29 -6.16 -3.72
N VAL A 71 13.78 -7.38 -3.50
CA VAL A 71 14.13 -8.22 -2.35
C VAL A 71 14.95 -9.41 -2.84
N THR A 72 16.18 -9.52 -2.32
CA THR A 72 16.95 -10.75 -2.37
C THR A 72 16.97 -11.35 -0.98
N SER A 73 16.12 -12.34 -0.70
CA SER A 73 16.07 -13.00 0.60
C SER A 73 17.01 -14.18 0.65
N GLU A 74 17.79 -14.28 1.72
CA GLU A 74 18.68 -15.40 1.98
C GLU A 74 18.07 -16.43 2.96
N GLY A 75 16.81 -16.29 3.29
CA GLY A 75 15.96 -17.33 3.88
C GLY A 75 16.11 -17.61 5.37
N VAL A 76 15.41 -18.64 5.73
CA VAL A 76 15.14 -19.15 7.07
C VAL A 76 16.41 -19.36 7.90
N ALA A 77 17.46 -19.96 7.27
CA ALA A 77 18.70 -20.28 7.95
C ALA A 77 19.52 -19.06 8.39
N ARG A 78 19.43 -17.93 7.65
CA ARG A 78 20.11 -16.69 8.03
C ARG A 78 19.48 -15.98 9.23
N ALA A 79 18.18 -16.20 9.43
CA ALA A 79 17.40 -15.61 10.51
C ALA A 79 17.21 -16.57 11.69
N ASP A 80 17.86 -17.76 11.67
CA ASP A 80 17.71 -18.83 12.65
C ASP A 80 16.24 -19.25 12.87
N ALA A 81 15.38 -19.10 11.85
CA ALA A 81 13.96 -19.42 11.95
C ALA A 81 13.73 -20.95 12.08
N ASP A 82 14.62 -21.77 11.55
CA ASP A 82 14.63 -23.21 11.72
C ASP A 82 14.74 -23.62 13.21
N ALA A 83 15.51 -22.90 14.02
CA ALA A 83 15.58 -23.12 15.47
C ALA A 83 14.24 -22.83 16.17
N TRP A 84 13.52 -21.76 15.73
CA TRP A 84 12.18 -21.47 16.22
C TRP A 84 11.17 -22.52 15.77
N HIS A 85 11.25 -22.98 14.53
CA HIS A 85 10.40 -24.06 14.00
C HIS A 85 10.61 -25.37 14.77
N ALA A 86 11.86 -25.71 15.09
CA ALA A 86 12.17 -26.88 15.89
C ALA A 86 11.64 -26.80 17.33
N ALA A 87 11.55 -25.58 17.87
CA ALA A 87 10.92 -25.30 19.16
C ALA A 87 9.37 -25.28 19.10
N GLY A 88 8.76 -25.53 17.92
CA GLY A 88 7.31 -25.53 17.71
C GLY A 88 6.69 -24.14 17.46
N LEU A 89 7.51 -23.11 17.35
CA LEU A 89 7.06 -21.74 17.07
C LEU A 89 7.07 -21.48 15.55
N ARG A 90 5.91 -21.58 14.92
CA ARG A 90 5.74 -21.56 13.46
C ARG A 90 4.72 -20.51 12.99
N GLY A 91 4.26 -19.60 13.88
CA GLY A 91 3.26 -18.57 13.58
C GLY A 91 1.81 -19.03 13.75
N GLN A 92 1.55 -20.09 14.53
CA GLN A 92 0.19 -20.55 14.78
C GLN A 92 -0.67 -19.46 15.43
N GLY A 93 -1.83 -19.19 14.85
CA GLY A 93 -2.79 -18.19 15.33
C GLY A 93 -2.40 -16.74 15.03
N VAL A 94 -1.31 -16.53 14.28
CA VAL A 94 -0.85 -15.22 13.82
C VAL A 94 -1.41 -14.94 12.43
N ARG A 95 -1.92 -13.74 12.21
CA ARG A 95 -2.39 -13.23 10.92
C ARG A 95 -1.40 -12.19 10.39
N VAL A 96 -0.90 -12.42 9.17
CA VAL A 96 0.06 -11.53 8.52
C VAL A 96 -0.52 -10.98 7.23
N ALA A 97 -0.63 -9.66 7.12
CA ALA A 97 -0.98 -8.99 5.88
C ALA A 97 0.29 -8.60 5.12
N ILE A 98 0.44 -9.10 3.91
CA ILE A 98 1.43 -8.66 2.95
C ILE A 98 0.73 -7.64 2.05
N ILE A 99 1.21 -6.40 2.06
CA ILE A 99 0.67 -5.33 1.22
C ILE A 99 1.68 -5.04 0.12
N ASP A 100 1.28 -5.22 -1.14
CA ASP A 100 2.17 -5.12 -2.29
C ASP A 100 1.44 -4.62 -3.55
N ALA A 101 2.19 -4.32 -4.61
CA ALA A 101 1.64 -3.83 -5.88
C ALA A 101 1.04 -4.93 -6.76
N GLY A 102 1.20 -6.19 -6.39
CA GLY A 102 0.64 -7.34 -7.10
C GLY A 102 1.24 -8.66 -6.62
N PHE A 103 0.53 -9.74 -6.90
CA PHE A 103 0.87 -11.09 -6.45
C PHE A 103 0.77 -12.08 -7.62
N GLN A 104 1.32 -11.71 -8.78
CA GLN A 104 1.27 -12.56 -9.98
C GLN A 104 1.85 -13.94 -9.69
N GLY A 105 1.08 -14.98 -10.02
CA GLY A 105 1.48 -16.37 -9.88
C GLY A 105 1.21 -16.98 -8.49
N TYR A 106 0.65 -16.24 -7.53
CA TYR A 106 0.40 -16.78 -6.18
C TYR A 106 -0.53 -18.00 -6.20
N ASN A 107 -1.53 -18.01 -7.08
CA ASN A 107 -2.48 -19.13 -7.19
C ASN A 107 -1.80 -20.46 -7.51
N ALA A 108 -0.74 -20.46 -8.32
CA ALA A 108 0.01 -21.64 -8.69
C ALA A 108 0.90 -22.18 -7.55
N LYS A 109 1.06 -21.40 -6.48
CA LYS A 109 1.93 -21.72 -5.33
C LYS A 109 1.15 -22.15 -4.08
N LEU A 110 -0.17 -22.08 -4.11
CA LEU A 110 -1.02 -22.51 -3.00
C LEU A 110 -0.85 -24.00 -2.70
N GLY A 111 -0.59 -24.32 -1.43
CA GLY A 111 -0.35 -25.70 -0.96
C GLY A 111 1.06 -26.24 -1.21
N THR A 112 1.96 -25.41 -1.75
CA THR A 112 3.39 -25.71 -1.96
C THR A 112 4.28 -24.66 -1.29
N GLU A 113 4.54 -23.55 -1.98
CA GLU A 113 5.35 -22.43 -1.48
C GLU A 113 4.52 -21.40 -0.67
N LEU A 114 3.19 -21.50 -0.74
CA LEU A 114 2.24 -20.72 0.05
C LEU A 114 1.25 -21.65 0.77
N PRO A 115 0.58 -21.19 1.84
CA PRO A 115 -0.50 -21.95 2.47
C PRO A 115 -1.55 -22.40 1.45
N ALA A 116 -2.24 -23.50 1.70
CA ALA A 116 -3.30 -23.99 0.84
C ALA A 116 -4.49 -22.98 0.70
N GLY A 117 -4.60 -22.04 1.62
CA GLY A 117 -5.59 -20.95 1.58
C GLY A 117 -4.95 -19.64 2.05
N VAL A 118 -5.25 -18.57 1.32
CA VAL A 118 -4.88 -17.19 1.64
C VAL A 118 -6.11 -16.30 1.48
N VAL A 119 -6.16 -15.20 2.22
CA VAL A 119 -7.18 -14.17 2.02
C VAL A 119 -6.64 -13.14 1.03
N VAL A 120 -7.39 -12.83 -0.02
CA VAL A 120 -6.97 -11.85 -1.02
C VAL A 120 -7.91 -10.65 -1.05
N LYS A 121 -7.35 -9.44 -1.26
CA LYS A 121 -8.13 -8.22 -1.46
C LYS A 121 -7.39 -7.26 -2.37
N ASN A 122 -8.11 -6.71 -3.35
CA ASN A 122 -7.62 -5.68 -4.25
C ASN A 122 -8.20 -4.32 -3.85
N PHE A 123 -7.33 -3.33 -3.63
CA PHE A 123 -7.73 -1.97 -3.31
C PHE A 123 -7.56 -1.02 -4.50
N VAL A 124 -7.00 -1.52 -5.61
CA VAL A 124 -6.88 -0.74 -6.85
C VAL A 124 -8.26 -0.56 -7.44
N ASP A 125 -8.67 0.70 -7.57
CA ASP A 125 -10.01 1.02 -8.05
C ASP A 125 -10.29 0.47 -9.45
N GLY A 126 -11.51 -0.02 -9.66
CA GLY A 126 -11.94 -0.63 -10.92
C GLY A 126 -11.46 -2.07 -11.13
N GLN A 127 -10.63 -2.63 -10.25
CA GLN A 127 -10.10 -3.97 -10.38
C GLN A 127 -10.78 -4.95 -9.41
N PRO A 128 -11.23 -6.13 -9.88
CA PRO A 128 -11.77 -7.17 -9.00
C PRO A 128 -10.65 -7.83 -8.16
N ASP A 129 -11.04 -8.51 -7.07
CA ASP A 129 -10.10 -9.25 -6.21
C ASP A 129 -9.32 -10.34 -6.97
N ALA A 130 -9.87 -10.89 -8.06
CA ALA A 130 -9.17 -11.85 -8.91
C ALA A 130 -7.90 -11.27 -9.56
N GLU A 131 -7.83 -9.96 -9.77
CA GLU A 131 -6.65 -9.28 -10.31
C GLU A 131 -5.55 -9.01 -9.27
N VAL A 132 -5.67 -9.55 -8.07
CA VAL A 132 -4.52 -9.68 -7.14
C VAL A 132 -3.42 -10.51 -7.79
N ASP A 133 -3.77 -11.58 -8.53
CA ASP A 133 -2.86 -12.40 -9.35
C ASP A 133 -2.43 -11.69 -10.65
N ALA A 134 -1.90 -10.49 -10.53
CA ALA A 134 -1.49 -9.68 -11.68
C ALA A 134 -0.42 -8.66 -11.30
N THR A 135 0.04 -7.90 -12.28
CA THR A 135 0.93 -6.75 -12.20
C THR A 135 2.39 -7.14 -11.99
N THR A 136 2.73 -7.79 -10.90
CA THR A 136 4.10 -8.18 -10.55
C THR A 136 4.08 -9.41 -9.63
N ALA A 137 5.11 -10.25 -9.73
CA ALA A 137 5.33 -11.38 -8.83
C ALA A 137 6.02 -10.97 -7.51
N HIS A 138 6.33 -9.69 -7.31
CA HIS A 138 7.07 -9.20 -6.16
C HIS A 138 6.36 -9.54 -4.84
N GLY A 139 5.06 -9.24 -4.72
CA GLY A 139 4.27 -9.58 -3.53
C GLY A 139 4.16 -11.09 -3.29
N THR A 140 4.13 -11.90 -4.36
CA THR A 140 4.17 -13.36 -4.25
C THR A 140 5.48 -13.81 -3.59
N ALA A 141 6.62 -13.31 -4.06
CA ALA A 141 7.92 -13.63 -3.46
C ALA A 141 8.01 -13.17 -1.99
N CYS A 142 7.48 -11.99 -1.67
CA CYS A 142 7.39 -11.52 -0.28
C CYS A 142 6.52 -12.45 0.58
N ALA A 143 5.41 -12.95 0.04
CA ALA A 143 4.52 -13.87 0.74
C ALA A 143 5.17 -15.24 0.97
N GLU A 144 5.93 -15.75 0.00
CA GLU A 144 6.72 -17.00 0.14
C GLU A 144 7.73 -16.88 1.29
N ILE A 145 8.46 -15.76 1.36
CA ILE A 145 9.42 -15.49 2.44
C ILE A 145 8.70 -15.46 3.80
N VAL A 146 7.56 -14.79 3.89
CA VAL A 146 6.77 -14.75 5.13
C VAL A 146 6.28 -16.16 5.50
N HIS A 147 5.85 -16.95 4.51
CA HIS A 147 5.43 -18.34 4.74
C HIS A 147 6.59 -19.20 5.23
N ASP A 148 7.77 -19.08 4.65
CA ASP A 148 8.97 -19.80 5.10
C ASP A 148 9.33 -19.46 6.56
N MET A 149 9.20 -18.18 6.94
CA MET A 149 9.48 -17.72 8.30
C MET A 149 8.41 -18.11 9.32
N ALA A 150 7.15 -18.18 8.90
CA ALA A 150 5.98 -18.44 9.75
C ALA A 150 4.97 -19.37 9.04
N PRO A 151 5.34 -20.67 8.81
CA PRO A 151 4.57 -21.54 7.92
C PRO A 151 3.18 -21.95 8.45
N ALA A 152 2.84 -21.60 9.68
CA ALA A 152 1.52 -21.81 10.25
C ALA A 152 0.71 -20.51 10.43
N ALA A 153 1.22 -19.38 9.91
CA ALA A 153 0.48 -18.12 9.92
C ALA A 153 -0.59 -18.09 8.83
N GLU A 154 -1.67 -17.34 9.10
CA GLU A 154 -2.71 -17.01 8.12
C GLU A 154 -2.27 -15.79 7.31
N LEU A 155 -2.24 -15.90 5.98
CA LEU A 155 -1.76 -14.84 5.11
C LEU A 155 -2.89 -14.09 4.42
N TYR A 156 -2.77 -12.76 4.40
CA TYR A 156 -3.62 -11.80 3.70
C TYR A 156 -2.78 -11.12 2.61
N LEU A 157 -3.14 -11.30 1.35
CA LEU A 157 -2.46 -10.70 0.19
C LEU A 157 -3.28 -9.49 -0.27
N LEU A 158 -2.77 -8.31 0.03
CA LEU A 158 -3.49 -7.04 -0.14
C LEU A 158 -2.82 -6.21 -1.23
N LYS A 159 -3.45 -6.13 -2.42
CA LYS A 159 -2.92 -5.39 -3.57
C LYS A 159 -3.28 -3.93 -3.48
N ILE A 160 -2.28 -3.07 -3.74
CA ILE A 160 -2.40 -1.62 -3.80
C ILE A 160 -1.65 -1.03 -5.01
N ALA A 161 -1.94 0.21 -5.36
CA ALA A 161 -1.17 0.99 -6.33
C ALA A 161 -0.79 2.38 -5.79
N THR A 162 -1.58 2.96 -4.89
CA THR A 162 -1.41 4.32 -4.38
C THR A 162 -1.31 4.34 -2.84
N ASP A 163 -0.97 5.49 -2.30
CA ASP A 163 -0.97 5.76 -0.86
C ASP A 163 -2.38 5.72 -0.24
N ILE A 164 -3.40 6.06 -1.03
CA ILE A 164 -4.81 5.98 -0.61
C ILE A 164 -5.25 4.53 -0.53
N ASP A 165 -4.86 3.70 -1.49
CA ASP A 165 -5.11 2.26 -1.44
C ASP A 165 -4.39 1.63 -0.23
N LEU A 166 -3.16 2.10 0.09
CA LEU A 166 -2.43 1.67 1.29
C LEU A 166 -3.22 1.98 2.58
N ASP A 167 -3.79 3.18 2.69
CA ASP A 167 -4.61 3.54 3.86
C ASP A 167 -5.84 2.64 4.01
N GLN A 168 -6.49 2.32 2.89
CA GLN A 168 -7.62 1.39 2.86
C GLN A 168 -7.18 -0.03 3.23
N ALA A 169 -6.04 -0.51 2.72
CA ALA A 169 -5.49 -1.82 3.03
C ALA A 169 -5.11 -1.94 4.52
N VAL A 170 -4.48 -0.91 5.09
CA VAL A 170 -4.17 -0.86 6.54
C VAL A 170 -5.45 -0.87 7.38
N THR A 171 -6.45 -0.09 6.99
CA THR A 171 -7.76 -0.07 7.68
C THR A 171 -8.44 -1.43 7.63
N TYR A 172 -8.41 -2.09 6.47
CA TYR A 172 -8.94 -3.44 6.30
C TYR A 172 -8.18 -4.45 7.16
N ALA A 173 -6.85 -4.44 7.12
CA ALA A 173 -6.01 -5.35 7.90
C ALA A 173 -6.30 -5.25 9.41
N ILE A 174 -6.42 -4.03 9.94
CA ILE A 174 -6.82 -3.78 11.34
C ILE A 174 -8.22 -4.37 11.60
N GLY A 175 -9.18 -4.15 10.71
CA GLY A 175 -10.54 -4.67 10.83
C GLY A 175 -10.64 -6.19 10.78
N GLN A 176 -9.69 -6.87 10.10
CA GLN A 176 -9.58 -8.33 10.07
C GLN A 176 -8.83 -8.91 11.29
N GLY A 177 -8.34 -8.07 12.19
CA GLY A 177 -7.57 -8.51 13.35
C GLY A 177 -6.21 -9.08 12.96
N VAL A 178 -5.56 -8.50 11.95
CA VAL A 178 -4.18 -8.85 11.56
C VAL A 178 -3.22 -8.44 12.66
N ASP A 179 -2.25 -9.30 12.97
CA ASP A 179 -1.23 -9.07 14.00
C ASP A 179 0.00 -8.36 13.43
N VAL A 180 0.34 -8.67 12.18
CA VAL A 180 1.54 -8.15 11.51
C VAL A 180 1.19 -7.65 10.11
N ILE A 181 1.63 -6.44 9.78
CA ILE A 181 1.65 -5.92 8.40
C ILE A 181 3.09 -5.95 7.90
N SER A 182 3.31 -6.52 6.72
CA SER A 182 4.58 -6.52 6.00
C SER A 182 4.43 -5.72 4.71
N THR A 183 5.28 -4.70 4.50
CA THR A 183 5.33 -3.92 3.27
C THR A 183 6.76 -3.82 2.75
N SER A 184 7.00 -4.31 1.55
CA SER A 184 8.29 -4.19 0.84
C SER A 184 8.21 -3.11 -0.24
N LEU A 185 7.55 -2.00 0.08
CA LEU A 185 7.22 -0.89 -0.82
C LEU A 185 7.79 0.42 -0.30
N THR A 186 8.02 1.36 -1.20
CA THR A 186 8.51 2.69 -0.85
C THR A 186 7.69 3.76 -1.56
N PHE A 187 7.37 4.84 -0.86
CA PHE A 187 6.82 6.08 -1.40
C PHE A 187 7.86 7.17 -1.25
N LEU A 188 8.52 7.55 -2.35
CA LEU A 188 9.65 8.47 -2.32
C LEU A 188 9.20 9.93 -2.19
N ASN A 189 9.83 10.66 -1.26
CA ASN A 189 9.70 12.11 -1.11
C ASN A 189 8.26 12.62 -0.93
N VAL A 190 7.37 11.80 -0.36
CA VAL A 190 5.96 12.17 -0.16
C VAL A 190 5.62 12.59 1.27
N THR A 191 6.58 12.47 2.19
CA THR A 191 6.49 12.98 3.57
C THR A 191 7.85 13.50 4.04
N PRO A 192 7.89 14.37 5.09
CA PRO A 192 9.13 14.94 5.60
C PRO A 192 10.15 13.93 6.14
N GLY A 193 9.74 12.70 6.48
CA GLY A 193 10.62 11.69 7.08
C GLY A 193 10.95 11.94 8.56
N ASP A 194 10.28 12.87 9.21
CA ASP A 194 10.46 13.30 10.60
C ASP A 194 9.50 12.64 11.60
N GLY A 195 8.76 11.63 11.17
CA GLY A 195 7.74 10.97 11.98
C GLY A 195 6.37 11.65 11.93
N THR A 196 6.19 12.63 11.06
CA THR A 196 4.90 13.30 10.83
C THR A 196 4.29 12.94 9.48
N GLY A 197 3.07 13.42 9.22
CA GLY A 197 2.37 13.23 7.96
C GLY A 197 1.58 11.92 7.87
N LYS A 198 1.06 11.64 6.66
CA LYS A 198 0.07 10.59 6.40
C LYS A 198 0.55 9.18 6.77
N PHE A 199 1.79 8.81 6.46
CA PHE A 199 2.31 7.48 6.77
C PHE A 199 2.57 7.29 8.26
N ALA A 200 3.05 8.32 8.96
CA ALA A 200 3.20 8.27 10.41
C ALA A 200 1.83 8.11 11.11
N ALA A 201 0.79 8.77 10.60
CA ALA A 201 -0.58 8.61 11.09
C ALA A 201 -1.12 7.19 10.86
N MET A 202 -0.89 6.60 9.68
CA MET A 202 -1.24 5.19 9.39
C MET A 202 -0.52 4.23 10.35
N ALA A 203 0.79 4.40 10.52
CA ALA A 203 1.60 3.56 11.41
C ALA A 203 1.15 3.69 12.88
N ALA A 204 0.82 4.91 13.34
CA ALA A 204 0.27 5.14 14.67
C ALA A 204 -1.08 4.43 14.86
N ARG A 205 -1.95 4.45 13.85
CA ARG A 205 -3.25 3.76 13.87
C ARG A 205 -3.07 2.24 13.97
N ALA A 206 -2.17 1.65 13.17
CA ALA A 206 -1.84 0.23 13.24
C ALA A 206 -1.29 -0.14 14.63
N ARG A 207 -0.30 0.59 15.13
CA ARG A 207 0.27 0.39 16.47
C ARG A 207 -0.77 0.50 17.59
N ASN A 208 -1.66 1.48 17.52
CA ASN A 208 -2.71 1.67 18.52
C ASN A 208 -3.75 0.53 18.52
N ALA A 209 -3.89 -0.15 17.37
CA ALA A 209 -4.68 -1.37 17.24
C ALA A 209 -3.92 -2.66 17.65
N GLY A 210 -2.66 -2.54 18.09
CA GLY A 210 -1.82 -3.69 18.47
C GLY A 210 -1.11 -4.37 17.30
N VAL A 211 -1.15 -3.79 16.11
CA VAL A 211 -0.55 -4.37 14.89
C VAL A 211 0.91 -3.94 14.79
N LEU A 212 1.83 -4.90 14.60
CA LEU A 212 3.21 -4.65 14.24
C LEU A 212 3.28 -4.36 12.74
N TRP A 213 3.89 -3.25 12.35
CA TRP A 213 4.13 -2.94 10.94
C TRP A 213 5.62 -2.97 10.62
N ALA A 214 6.06 -3.96 9.83
CA ALA A 214 7.38 -4.06 9.26
C ALA A 214 7.37 -3.47 7.84
N THR A 215 8.29 -2.57 7.55
CA THR A 215 8.42 -1.95 6.23
C THR A 215 9.87 -1.92 5.77
N ALA A 216 10.07 -2.01 4.44
CA ALA A 216 11.38 -1.87 3.83
C ALA A 216 11.91 -0.43 4.01
N ALA A 217 13.23 -0.32 4.20
CA ALA A 217 13.94 0.97 4.19
C ALA A 217 14.19 1.51 2.77
N GLY A 218 13.87 0.69 1.74
CA GLY A 218 14.11 0.98 0.33
C GLY A 218 15.51 0.59 -0.15
N ASN A 219 15.70 0.59 -1.47
CA ASN A 219 16.93 0.16 -2.15
C ASN A 219 17.78 1.35 -2.63
N TYR A 220 17.68 2.49 -1.95
CA TYR A 220 18.25 3.77 -2.42
C TYR A 220 19.53 4.17 -1.69
N ARG A 221 20.30 3.20 -1.16
CA ARG A 221 21.53 3.46 -0.35
C ARG A 221 22.49 4.46 -1.00
N GLU A 222 22.63 4.41 -2.32
CA GLU A 222 23.55 5.26 -3.09
C GLU A 222 22.85 6.47 -3.74
N GLN A 223 21.52 6.57 -3.59
CA GLN A 223 20.67 7.62 -4.16
C GLN A 223 20.16 8.55 -3.06
N HIS A 224 21.08 9.19 -2.34
CA HIS A 224 20.73 10.12 -1.27
C HIS A 224 21.58 11.38 -1.38
N TRP A 225 21.05 12.46 -0.86
CA TRP A 225 21.81 13.68 -0.61
C TRP A 225 22.30 13.71 0.84
N SER A 226 23.55 14.12 1.05
CA SER A 226 24.07 14.39 2.39
C SER A 226 24.69 15.78 2.42
N GLY A 227 24.41 16.55 3.46
CA GLY A 227 24.91 17.90 3.65
C GLY A 227 24.39 18.51 4.95
N GLN A 228 24.88 19.71 5.27
CA GLN A 228 24.34 20.45 6.38
C GLN A 228 22.98 21.07 5.98
N TRP A 229 21.99 20.91 6.85
CA TRP A 229 20.73 21.62 6.71
C TRP A 229 20.96 23.11 7.00
N ALA A 230 20.44 23.96 6.15
CA ALA A 230 20.38 25.39 6.37
C ALA A 230 18.98 25.89 6.02
N ASP A 231 18.34 26.57 6.96
CA ASP A 231 17.11 27.30 6.66
C ASP A 231 17.43 28.46 5.72
N ALA A 232 16.59 28.64 4.71
CA ALA A 232 16.68 29.75 3.75
C ALA A 232 15.99 31.00 4.28
#